data_a39269af1a76e65fc69370cf9bd2b046
#
_entry.id   a39269af1a76e65fc69370cf9bd2b046
#
_cell.length_a   1.000
_cell.length_b   1.000
_cell.length_c   1.000
_cell.angle_alpha   90.00
_cell.angle_beta   90.00
_cell.angle_gamma   90.00
#
_symmetry.space_group_name_H-M   'P 1'
#
loop_
_entity.id
_entity.type
_entity.pdbx_description
1 polymer ?
#
loop_
_entity_poly.entity_id
_entity_poly.type
_entity_poly.pdbx_seq_one_letter_code
_entity_poly.pdbx_strand_id
1 'polypeptide(L)'
;PDIDINTCDSNCLLEDSTLTQYTENIVKFEKIRQRTRLYFVKTLKEYYGNLFKVYGNKYWGNYNIHSEFIGWKKKDRFRAYASAGICVDFLGQNSNTSIITRSIEIFNAGALLVQWKSFQSEEVFGIEYSNQFCFTSISELKEIIDNIIFYGLNYYKEIRKKGLDNLRNYQEIRNTNCILKCIDIQRLNYD
;
A
#
# COMPACT_ATOMS: atom_id res chain seq x y z
N PRO A 1 23.67 2.11 -10.81
CA PRO A 1 24.62 1.54 -9.87
C PRO A 1 23.89 1.35 -8.57
N ASP A 2 23.73 0.05 -8.21
CA ASP A 2 23.11 -0.36 -6.97
C ASP A 2 24.06 0.01 -5.82
N ILE A 3 23.58 0.87 -4.92
CA ILE A 3 24.32 1.17 -3.70
C ILE A 3 24.03 0.03 -2.74
N ASP A 4 25.01 -0.82 -2.51
CA ASP A 4 24.98 -1.88 -1.50
C ASP A 4 25.03 -1.23 -0.11
N ILE A 5 23.90 -1.18 0.57
CA ILE A 5 23.73 -0.56 1.90
C ILE A 5 24.51 -1.32 2.99
N ASN A 6 25.02 -2.53 2.71
CA ASN A 6 25.72 -3.36 3.67
C ASN A 6 27.23 -3.05 3.79
N THR A 7 27.75 -2.12 3.01
CA THR A 7 29.17 -1.71 3.04
C THR A 7 29.40 -0.30 3.57
N CYS A 8 28.44 0.31 4.28
CA CYS A 8 28.65 1.60 4.90
C CYS A 8 29.60 1.46 6.10
N ASP A 9 30.90 1.60 5.84
CA ASP A 9 31.87 2.00 6.86
C ASP A 9 31.39 3.31 7.49
N SER A 10 31.43 3.38 8.81
CA SER A 10 30.96 4.50 9.64
C SER A 10 31.68 5.85 9.38
N ASN A 11 32.50 5.94 8.36
CA ASN A 11 33.24 7.15 7.94
C ASN A 11 32.87 7.66 6.54
N CYS A 12 31.86 7.10 5.87
CA CYS A 12 31.43 7.62 4.57
C CYS A 12 30.53 8.84 4.78
N LEU A 13 31.15 10.01 5.01
CA LEU A 13 30.48 11.30 4.83
C LEU A 13 30.15 11.40 3.35
N LEU A 14 28.86 11.25 3.00
CA LEU A 14 28.37 11.56 1.66
C LEU A 14 28.77 13.01 1.36
N GLU A 15 29.44 13.23 0.22
CA GLU A 15 29.74 14.58 -0.22
C GLU A 15 28.42 15.38 -0.32
N ASP A 16 28.44 16.65 0.09
CA ASP A 16 27.24 17.52 0.11
C ASP A 16 26.50 17.54 -1.22
N SER A 17 27.19 17.42 -2.34
CA SER A 17 26.62 17.32 -3.69
C SER A 17 25.73 16.08 -3.87
N THR A 18 26.16 14.92 -3.35
CA THR A 18 25.43 13.64 -3.42
C THR A 18 24.20 13.69 -2.52
N LEU A 19 24.30 14.26 -1.33
CA LEU A 19 23.19 14.43 -0.41
C LEU A 19 22.13 15.38 -0.98
N THR A 20 22.56 16.49 -1.60
CA THR A 20 21.68 17.46 -2.26
C THR A 20 20.93 16.81 -3.42
N GLN A 21 21.61 16.09 -4.31
CA GLN A 21 20.99 15.40 -5.44
C GLN A 21 20.02 14.31 -4.98
N TYR A 22 20.34 13.57 -3.92
CA TYR A 22 19.45 12.58 -3.32
C TYR A 22 18.19 13.24 -2.78
N THR A 23 18.32 14.34 -2.05
CA THR A 23 17.19 15.11 -1.49
C THR A 23 16.29 15.67 -2.59
N GLU A 24 16.86 16.24 -3.66
CA GLU A 24 16.10 16.73 -4.82
C GLU A 24 15.31 15.62 -5.51
N ASN A 25 15.92 14.45 -5.68
CA ASN A 25 15.25 13.29 -6.26
C ASN A 25 14.08 12.81 -5.40
N ILE A 26 14.22 12.76 -4.07
CA ILE A 26 13.14 12.44 -3.15
C ILE A 26 12.00 13.44 -3.29
N VAL A 27 12.28 14.74 -3.27
CA VAL A 27 11.27 15.79 -3.41
C VAL A 27 10.53 15.70 -4.75
N LYS A 28 11.26 15.46 -5.84
CA LYS A 28 10.70 15.28 -7.18
C LYS A 28 9.77 14.06 -7.24
N PHE A 29 10.21 12.94 -6.69
CA PHE A 29 9.42 11.70 -6.62
C PHE A 29 8.15 11.89 -5.79
N GLU A 30 8.24 12.58 -4.64
CA GLU A 30 7.11 12.93 -3.79
C GLU A 30 6.06 13.76 -4.54
N LYS A 31 6.49 14.78 -5.29
CA LYS A 31 5.59 15.62 -6.09
C LYS A 31 4.87 14.82 -7.19
N ILE A 32 5.58 13.96 -7.90
CA ILE A 32 4.97 13.09 -8.93
C ILE A 32 3.89 12.24 -8.31
N ARG A 33 4.17 11.62 -7.19
CA ARG A 33 3.25 10.74 -6.48
C ARG A 33 2.02 11.46 -5.95
N GLN A 34 2.18 12.66 -5.38
CA GLN A 34 1.05 13.48 -4.94
C GLN A 34 0.14 13.83 -6.12
N ARG A 35 0.70 14.19 -7.27
CA ARG A 35 -0.04 14.46 -8.50
C ARG A 35 -0.79 13.24 -9.01
N THR A 36 -0.13 12.08 -9.03
CA THR A 36 -0.77 10.82 -9.44
C THR A 36 -1.93 10.48 -8.52
N ARG A 37 -1.73 10.54 -7.21
CA ARG A 37 -2.81 10.30 -6.22
C ARG A 37 -3.96 11.26 -6.41
N LEU A 38 -3.68 12.55 -6.59
CA LEU A 38 -4.70 13.57 -6.81
C LEU A 38 -5.51 13.28 -8.07
N TYR A 39 -4.84 12.91 -9.17
CA TYR A 39 -5.48 12.54 -10.42
C TYR A 39 -6.45 11.36 -10.23
N PHE A 40 -6.00 10.28 -9.60
CA PHE A 40 -6.83 9.11 -9.33
C PHE A 40 -8.05 9.46 -8.47
N VAL A 41 -7.84 10.19 -7.37
CA VAL A 41 -8.92 10.57 -6.46
C VAL A 41 -9.96 11.46 -7.15
N LYS A 42 -9.53 12.44 -7.96
CA LYS A 42 -10.43 13.27 -8.74
C LYS A 42 -11.26 12.45 -9.72
N THR A 43 -10.60 11.60 -10.51
CA THR A 43 -11.27 10.76 -11.50
C THR A 43 -12.28 9.81 -10.85
N LEU A 44 -11.92 9.17 -9.74
CA LEU A 44 -12.85 8.30 -9.01
C LEU A 44 -14.03 9.08 -8.40
N LYS A 45 -13.76 10.27 -7.87
CA LYS A 45 -14.81 11.13 -7.31
C LYS A 45 -15.79 11.62 -8.38
N GLU A 46 -15.30 11.99 -9.56
CA GLU A 46 -16.12 12.39 -10.71
C GLU A 46 -16.97 11.22 -11.22
N TYR A 47 -16.40 10.02 -11.27
CA TYR A 47 -17.06 8.84 -11.82
C TYR A 47 -18.07 8.20 -10.85
N TYR A 48 -17.69 8.02 -9.57
CA TYR A 48 -18.52 7.34 -8.58
C TYR A 48 -19.32 8.29 -7.67
N GLY A 49 -19.09 9.59 -7.72
CA GLY A 49 -19.84 10.58 -6.96
C GLY A 49 -19.83 10.33 -5.45
N ASN A 50 -21.01 10.17 -4.86
CA ASN A 50 -21.17 9.96 -3.42
C ASN A 50 -20.85 8.54 -2.95
N LEU A 51 -20.72 7.57 -3.86
CA LEU A 51 -20.26 6.22 -3.53
C LEU A 51 -18.78 6.21 -3.18
N PHE A 52 -18.01 7.19 -3.67
CA PHE A 52 -16.58 7.31 -3.39
C PHE A 52 -16.32 8.31 -2.25
N LYS A 53 -15.76 7.81 -1.16
CA LYS A 53 -15.37 8.62 -0.01
C LYS A 53 -13.85 8.71 0.11
N VAL A 54 -13.36 9.89 0.45
CA VAL A 54 -11.94 10.13 0.70
C VAL A 54 -11.72 10.30 2.19
N TYR A 55 -10.82 9.52 2.74
CA TYR A 55 -10.37 9.66 4.11
C TYR A 55 -8.96 10.25 4.14
N GLY A 56 -8.76 11.30 4.89
CA GLY A 56 -7.46 11.98 4.94
C GLY A 56 -7.48 13.24 5.78
N ASN A 57 -6.44 14.04 5.62
CA ASN A 57 -6.32 15.32 6.30
C ASN A 57 -7.00 16.46 5.51
N LYS A 58 -7.10 17.63 6.15
CA LYS A 58 -7.75 18.84 5.58
C LYS A 58 -7.14 19.36 4.27
N TYR A 59 -5.95 18.92 3.90
CA TYR A 59 -5.28 19.38 2.67
C TYR A 59 -6.00 18.96 1.38
N TRP A 60 -6.87 17.94 1.42
CA TRP A 60 -7.72 17.58 0.30
C TRP A 60 -8.68 18.72 -0.10
N GLY A 61 -9.08 19.58 0.85
CA GLY A 61 -9.89 20.77 0.60
C GLY A 61 -9.25 21.77 -0.37
N ASN A 62 -7.92 21.85 -0.42
CA ASN A 62 -7.21 22.70 -1.38
C ASN A 62 -7.45 22.30 -2.85
N TYR A 63 -7.98 21.11 -3.07
CA TYR A 63 -8.29 20.56 -4.40
C TYR A 63 -9.79 20.38 -4.62
N ASN A 64 -10.63 21.01 -3.76
CA ASN A 64 -12.10 20.88 -3.75
C ASN A 64 -12.57 19.42 -3.54
N ILE A 65 -11.78 18.62 -2.82
CA ILE A 65 -12.13 17.26 -2.45
C ILE A 65 -12.51 17.23 -0.99
N HIS A 66 -13.78 16.91 -0.72
CA HIS A 66 -14.21 16.65 0.66
C HIS A 66 -13.57 15.38 1.19
N SER A 67 -12.92 15.48 2.33
CA SER A 67 -12.32 14.33 3.02
C SER A 67 -12.81 14.26 4.46
N GLU A 68 -13.08 13.05 4.92
CA GLU A 68 -13.39 12.76 6.31
C GLU A 68 -12.08 12.46 7.05
N PHE A 69 -11.89 13.07 8.21
CA PHE A 69 -10.73 12.76 9.04
C PHE A 69 -10.99 11.48 9.84
N ILE A 70 -10.17 10.48 9.62
CA ILE A 70 -10.11 9.32 10.51
C ILE A 70 -9.03 9.59 11.56
N GLY A 71 -9.40 9.49 12.84
CA GLY A 71 -8.45 9.60 13.93
C GLY A 71 -7.29 8.60 13.80
N TRP A 72 -6.16 8.92 14.43
CA TRP A 72 -4.97 8.06 14.43
C TRP A 72 -5.16 6.73 15.18
N LYS A 73 -6.24 6.61 15.96
CA LYS A 73 -6.52 5.39 16.71
C LYS A 73 -6.84 4.23 15.76
N LYS A 74 -6.20 3.10 15.97
CA LYS A 74 -6.40 1.87 15.17
C LYS A 74 -7.89 1.50 15.05
N LYS A 75 -8.65 1.66 16.14
CA LYS A 75 -10.09 1.36 16.20
C LYS A 75 -10.90 2.19 15.19
N ASP A 76 -10.59 3.47 15.02
CA ASP A 76 -11.36 4.35 14.12
C ASP A 76 -11.06 4.02 12.66
N ARG A 77 -9.78 3.75 12.33
CA ARG A 77 -9.39 3.28 10.99
C ARG A 77 -10.07 1.94 10.66
N PHE A 78 -10.03 1.00 11.59
CA PHE A 78 -10.66 -0.30 11.39
C PHE A 78 -12.16 -0.20 11.11
N ARG A 79 -12.88 0.66 11.84
CA ARG A 79 -14.31 0.92 11.60
C ARG A 79 -14.57 1.50 10.21
N ALA A 80 -13.76 2.46 9.78
CA ALA A 80 -13.89 3.06 8.46
C ALA A 80 -13.67 2.02 7.36
N TYR A 81 -12.63 1.19 7.46
CA TYR A 81 -12.39 0.11 6.50
C TYR A 81 -13.54 -0.91 6.49
N ALA A 82 -14.00 -1.35 7.66
CA ALA A 82 -15.08 -2.32 7.77
C ALA A 82 -16.41 -1.82 7.17
N SER A 83 -16.65 -0.50 7.21
CA SER A 83 -17.87 0.11 6.65
C SER A 83 -17.78 0.38 5.14
N ALA A 84 -16.60 0.36 4.55
CA ALA A 84 -16.38 0.81 3.17
C ALA A 84 -16.72 -0.24 2.12
N GLY A 85 -16.78 -1.53 2.46
CA GLY A 85 -16.95 -2.61 1.47
C GLY A 85 -15.74 -2.76 0.55
N ILE A 86 -15.37 -1.74 -0.20
CA ILE A 86 -14.19 -1.67 -1.07
C ILE A 86 -13.26 -0.57 -0.55
N CYS A 87 -11.97 -0.89 -0.39
CA CYS A 87 -10.95 0.08 -0.05
C CYS A 87 -9.88 0.11 -1.15
N VAL A 88 -9.61 1.30 -1.67
CA VAL A 88 -8.55 1.51 -2.67
C VAL A 88 -7.29 1.99 -1.97
N ASP A 89 -6.18 1.29 -2.16
CA ASP A 89 -4.87 1.68 -1.65
C ASP A 89 -3.89 1.96 -2.80
N PHE A 90 -3.42 3.20 -2.85
CA PHE A 90 -2.42 3.64 -3.81
C PHE A 90 -1.02 3.48 -3.22
N LEU A 91 -0.64 2.33 -2.78
CA LEU A 91 0.64 2.03 -2.13
C LEU A 91 1.41 3.24 -1.59
N GLY A 92 1.87 3.15 -0.36
CA GLY A 92 2.69 4.21 0.24
C GLY A 92 3.99 4.39 -0.54
N GLN A 93 4.55 5.50 -0.37
CA GLN A 93 5.60 6.15 -1.12
C GLN A 93 6.90 5.43 -1.26
N ASN A 94 7.23 4.64 -0.31
CA ASN A 94 8.57 4.07 -0.20
C ASN A 94 8.64 2.66 -0.74
N SER A 95 7.60 2.22 -1.44
CA SER A 95 7.55 0.81 -1.75
C SER A 95 6.72 0.48 -2.99
N ASN A 96 7.29 0.70 -4.16
CA ASN A 96 6.90 -0.12 -5.31
C ASN A 96 7.13 -1.61 -5.02
N THR A 97 7.78 -1.91 -3.91
CA THR A 97 8.27 -3.25 -3.54
C THR A 97 7.65 -3.82 -2.28
N SER A 98 6.97 -3.05 -1.43
CA SER A 98 6.47 -3.57 -0.15
C SER A 98 4.99 -3.30 0.09
N ILE A 99 4.33 -4.30 0.62
CA ILE A 99 2.96 -4.19 1.13
C ILE A 99 3.00 -3.41 2.45
N ILE A 100 2.20 -2.36 2.52
CA ILE A 100 2.15 -1.51 3.69
C ILE A 100 1.19 -2.01 4.76
N THR A 101 1.42 -1.60 6.00
CA THR A 101 0.57 -1.93 7.15
C THR A 101 -0.92 -1.64 6.89
N ARG A 102 -1.24 -0.60 6.11
CA ARG A 102 -2.61 -0.23 5.76
C ARG A 102 -3.31 -1.33 4.97
N SER A 103 -2.65 -1.94 3.99
CA SER A 103 -3.21 -3.05 3.22
C SER A 103 -3.60 -4.20 4.13
N ILE A 104 -2.75 -4.51 5.10
CA ILE A 104 -3.00 -5.53 6.14
C ILE A 104 -4.21 -5.16 7.02
N GLU A 105 -4.30 -3.90 7.45
CA GLU A 105 -5.42 -3.41 8.25
C GLU A 105 -6.74 -3.50 7.50
N ILE A 106 -6.77 -3.16 6.19
CA ILE A 106 -7.95 -3.24 5.34
C ILE A 106 -8.45 -4.68 5.22
N PHE A 107 -7.55 -5.62 4.92
CA PHE A 107 -7.91 -7.04 4.85
C PHE A 107 -8.48 -7.57 6.16
N ASN A 108 -7.82 -7.26 7.28
CA ASN A 108 -8.27 -7.68 8.60
C ASN A 108 -9.60 -7.04 9.01
N ALA A 109 -9.90 -5.84 8.52
CA ALA A 109 -11.20 -5.18 8.76
C ALA A 109 -12.36 -5.79 7.96
N GLY A 110 -12.08 -6.68 7.03
CA GLY A 110 -13.12 -7.34 6.26
C GLY A 110 -13.50 -6.66 4.95
N ALA A 111 -12.90 -5.53 4.60
CA ALA A 111 -13.08 -4.88 3.32
C ALA A 111 -12.37 -5.62 2.18
N LEU A 112 -12.84 -5.43 0.96
CA LEU A 112 -12.14 -5.85 -0.23
C LEU A 112 -11.08 -4.80 -0.57
N LEU A 113 -9.81 -5.20 -0.57
CA LEU A 113 -8.71 -4.33 -0.90
C LEU A 113 -8.50 -4.32 -2.42
N VAL A 114 -8.52 -3.16 -3.03
CA VAL A 114 -8.08 -2.92 -4.42
C VAL A 114 -6.85 -2.03 -4.35
N GLN A 115 -5.71 -2.50 -4.84
CA GLN A 115 -4.46 -1.76 -4.65
C GLN A 115 -3.63 -1.63 -5.92
N TRP A 116 -2.74 -0.65 -5.92
CA TRP A 116 -1.72 -0.53 -6.95
C TRP A 116 -0.86 -1.79 -7.00
N LYS A 117 -0.68 -2.38 -8.20
CA LYS A 117 0.13 -3.58 -8.38
C LYS A 117 1.59 -3.27 -8.04
N SER A 118 2.12 -3.99 -7.07
CA SER A 118 3.53 -3.94 -6.70
C SER A 118 4.24 -5.20 -7.15
N PHE A 119 5.55 -5.16 -7.14
CA PHE A 119 6.40 -6.32 -7.40
C PHE A 119 6.05 -7.54 -6.51
N GLN A 120 5.65 -7.30 -5.26
CA GLN A 120 5.33 -8.36 -4.30
C GLN A 120 3.84 -8.74 -4.26
N SER A 121 2.97 -8.13 -5.06
CA SER A 121 1.52 -8.36 -4.95
C SER A 121 1.15 -9.83 -5.13
N GLU A 122 1.78 -10.52 -6.07
CA GLU A 122 1.51 -11.94 -6.35
C GLU A 122 2.06 -12.86 -5.25
N GLU A 123 3.23 -12.55 -4.72
CA GLU A 123 3.83 -13.30 -3.62
C GLU A 123 3.00 -13.19 -2.33
N VAL A 124 2.50 -11.99 -2.04
CA VAL A 124 1.80 -11.71 -0.78
C VAL A 124 0.34 -12.14 -0.80
N PHE A 125 -0.39 -11.88 -1.89
CA PHE A 125 -1.83 -12.15 -1.96
C PHE A 125 -2.19 -13.37 -2.80
N GLY A 126 -1.22 -13.94 -3.52
CA GLY A 126 -1.43 -14.96 -4.53
C GLY A 126 -1.81 -14.40 -5.89
N ILE A 127 -1.52 -15.16 -6.92
CA ILE A 127 -1.72 -14.79 -8.34
C ILE A 127 -3.19 -14.45 -8.63
N GLU A 128 -4.13 -15.27 -8.15
CA GLU A 128 -5.56 -15.11 -8.40
C GLU A 128 -6.07 -13.77 -7.86
N TYR A 129 -5.71 -13.43 -6.62
CA TYR A 129 -6.07 -12.15 -6.00
C TYR A 129 -5.40 -10.98 -6.72
N SER A 130 -4.11 -11.08 -6.98
CA SER A 130 -3.34 -10.02 -7.62
C SER A 130 -3.88 -9.67 -9.00
N ASN A 131 -4.25 -10.66 -9.80
CA ASN A 131 -4.80 -10.43 -11.14
C ASN A 131 -6.19 -9.81 -11.13
N GLN A 132 -6.97 -10.02 -10.06
CA GLN A 132 -8.34 -9.49 -9.97
C GLN A 132 -8.45 -8.14 -9.27
N PHE A 133 -7.56 -7.83 -8.32
CA PHE A 133 -7.71 -6.66 -7.45
C PHE A 133 -6.48 -5.76 -7.39
N CYS A 134 -5.42 -6.07 -8.14
CA CYS A 134 -4.29 -5.16 -8.28
C CYS A 134 -4.30 -4.51 -9.66
N PHE A 135 -4.16 -3.18 -9.69
CA PHE A 135 -4.22 -2.37 -10.90
C PHE A 135 -2.90 -1.65 -11.17
N THR A 136 -2.65 -1.32 -12.43
CA THR A 136 -1.52 -0.53 -12.91
C THR A 136 -1.95 0.79 -13.57
N SER A 137 -3.26 0.93 -13.84
CA SER A 137 -3.83 2.11 -14.50
C SER A 137 -5.18 2.51 -13.89
N ILE A 138 -5.61 3.74 -14.15
CA ILE A 138 -6.93 4.21 -13.73
C ILE A 138 -8.06 3.47 -14.45
N SER A 139 -7.85 3.03 -15.68
CA SER A 139 -8.83 2.27 -16.45
C SER A 139 -9.07 0.90 -15.83
N GLU A 140 -7.99 0.17 -15.49
CA GLU A 140 -8.08 -1.10 -14.77
C GLU A 140 -8.75 -0.94 -13.41
N LEU A 141 -8.37 0.11 -12.65
CA LEU A 141 -9.00 0.38 -11.36
C LEU A 141 -10.52 0.57 -11.47
N LYS A 142 -10.99 1.31 -12.47
CA LYS A 142 -12.42 1.50 -12.72
C LYS A 142 -13.09 0.19 -13.10
N GLU A 143 -12.52 -0.56 -14.02
CA GLU A 143 -13.05 -1.86 -14.43
C GLU A 143 -13.18 -2.83 -13.25
N ILE A 144 -12.16 -2.91 -12.38
CA ILE A 144 -12.20 -3.72 -11.16
C ILE A 144 -13.36 -3.29 -10.26
N ILE A 145 -13.49 -1.98 -10.00
CA ILE A 145 -14.56 -1.46 -9.12
C ILE A 145 -15.94 -1.71 -9.74
N ASP A 146 -16.10 -1.46 -11.02
CA ASP A 146 -17.36 -1.67 -11.74
C ASP A 146 -17.79 -3.14 -11.70
N ASN A 147 -16.86 -4.08 -11.90
CA ASN A 147 -17.07 -5.50 -11.75
C ASN A 147 -17.49 -5.87 -10.31
N ILE A 148 -16.84 -5.30 -9.29
CA ILE A 148 -17.21 -5.56 -7.90
C ILE A 148 -18.61 -5.03 -7.60
N ILE A 149 -18.98 -3.86 -8.11
CA ILE A 149 -20.32 -3.31 -7.95
C ILE A 149 -21.34 -4.17 -8.66
N PHE A 150 -21.06 -4.64 -9.87
CA PHE A 150 -21.97 -5.46 -10.68
C PHE A 150 -22.22 -6.83 -10.07
N TYR A 151 -21.18 -7.58 -9.70
CA TYR A 151 -21.31 -8.93 -9.15
C TYR A 151 -21.61 -8.95 -7.64
N GLY A 152 -21.33 -7.86 -6.94
CA GLY A 152 -21.45 -7.73 -5.50
C GLY A 152 -20.31 -8.36 -4.70
N LEU A 153 -20.10 -7.89 -3.48
CA LEU A 153 -18.99 -8.31 -2.62
C LEU A 153 -19.02 -9.81 -2.27
N ASN A 154 -20.21 -10.41 -2.18
CA ASN A 154 -20.35 -11.82 -1.85
C ASN A 154 -19.76 -12.74 -2.91
N TYR A 155 -19.78 -12.34 -4.19
CA TYR A 155 -19.16 -13.08 -5.29
C TYR A 155 -17.65 -13.26 -5.07
N TYR A 156 -16.99 -12.28 -4.49
CA TYR A 156 -15.54 -12.29 -4.28
C TYR A 156 -15.09 -12.81 -2.91
N LYS A 157 -16.02 -13.34 -2.10
CA LYS A 157 -15.74 -13.77 -0.72
C LYS A 157 -14.63 -14.82 -0.64
N GLU A 158 -14.66 -15.80 -1.52
CA GLU A 158 -13.67 -16.91 -1.50
C GLU A 158 -12.28 -16.43 -1.93
N ILE A 159 -12.20 -15.60 -2.98
CA ILE A 159 -10.91 -15.05 -3.45
C ILE A 159 -10.32 -14.12 -2.39
N ARG A 160 -11.16 -13.30 -1.76
CA ARG A 160 -10.73 -12.45 -0.66
C ARG A 160 -10.19 -13.28 0.52
N LYS A 161 -10.85 -14.39 0.87
CA LYS A 161 -10.38 -15.31 1.91
C LYS A 161 -9.02 -15.90 1.56
N LYS A 162 -8.84 -16.42 0.35
CA LYS A 162 -7.55 -16.92 -0.14
C LYS A 162 -6.45 -15.84 -0.07
N GLY A 163 -6.74 -14.61 -0.50
CA GLY A 163 -5.80 -13.50 -0.41
C GLY A 163 -5.39 -13.17 1.03
N LEU A 164 -6.32 -13.23 1.98
CA LEU A 164 -6.02 -13.05 3.40
C LEU A 164 -5.17 -14.18 3.97
N ASP A 165 -5.45 -15.42 3.60
CA ASP A 165 -4.70 -16.59 4.08
C ASP A 165 -3.26 -16.55 3.52
N ASN A 166 -3.08 -16.19 2.25
CA ASN A 166 -1.75 -15.98 1.66
C ASN A 166 -0.98 -14.86 2.38
N LEU A 167 -1.62 -13.74 2.67
CA LEU A 167 -1.02 -12.64 3.41
C LEU A 167 -0.55 -13.07 4.81
N ARG A 168 -1.33 -13.87 5.53
CA ARG A 168 -0.96 -14.40 6.85
C ARG A 168 0.24 -15.31 6.77
N ASN A 169 0.24 -16.26 5.82
CA ASN A 169 1.37 -17.15 5.59
C ASN A 169 2.65 -16.36 5.25
N TYR A 170 2.55 -15.35 4.39
CA TYR A 170 3.68 -14.47 4.06
C TYR A 170 4.23 -13.75 5.29
N GLN A 171 3.36 -13.24 6.17
CA GLN A 171 3.78 -12.58 7.39
C GLN A 171 4.48 -13.53 8.37
N GLU A 172 3.98 -14.76 8.52
CA GLU A 172 4.58 -15.78 9.37
C GLU A 172 5.98 -16.17 8.88
N ILE A 173 6.15 -16.42 7.58
CA ILE A 173 7.46 -16.72 6.97
C ILE A 173 8.42 -15.55 7.19
N ARG A 174 8.00 -14.32 6.95
CA ARG A 174 8.83 -13.14 7.13
C ARG A 174 9.26 -12.96 8.58
N ASN A 175 8.35 -13.14 9.53
CA ASN A 175 8.66 -13.03 10.95
C ASN A 175 9.64 -14.10 11.39
N THR A 176 9.46 -15.35 10.94
CA THR A 176 10.38 -16.46 11.21
C THR A 176 11.77 -16.18 10.67
N ASN A 177 11.88 -15.71 9.42
CA ASN A 177 13.16 -15.35 8.80
C ASN A 177 13.86 -14.20 9.53
N CYS A 178 13.13 -13.21 10.04
CA CYS A 178 13.70 -12.14 10.86
C CYS A 178 14.29 -12.69 12.17
N ILE A 179 13.56 -13.59 12.84
CA ILE A 179 14.03 -14.21 14.09
C ILE A 179 15.29 -15.04 13.84
N LEU A 180 15.32 -15.86 12.80
CA LEU A 180 16.49 -16.68 12.44
C LEU A 180 17.71 -15.81 12.17
N LYS A 181 17.57 -14.73 11.39
CA LYS A 181 18.67 -13.78 11.15
C LYS A 181 19.18 -13.13 12.44
N CYS A 182 18.31 -12.77 13.38
CA CYS A 182 18.73 -12.24 14.68
C CYS A 182 19.52 -13.26 15.51
N ILE A 183 19.13 -14.54 15.46
CA ILE A 183 19.83 -15.62 16.14
C ILE A 183 21.23 -15.84 15.54
N ASP A 184 21.33 -15.84 14.21
CA ASP A 184 22.61 -16.02 13.51
C ASP A 184 23.59 -14.87 13.79
N ILE A 185 23.12 -13.62 13.82
CA ILE A 185 23.93 -12.45 14.20
C ILE A 185 24.42 -12.58 15.64
N GLN A 186 23.60 -13.05 16.56
CA GLN A 186 24.01 -13.26 17.95
C GLN A 186 25.10 -14.35 18.07
N ARG A 187 25.00 -15.44 17.30
CA ARG A 187 26.02 -16.49 17.28
C ARG A 187 27.37 -15.99 16.78
N LEU A 188 27.38 -15.17 15.72
CA LEU A 188 28.60 -14.60 15.15
C LEU A 188 29.33 -13.61 16.08
N ASN A 189 28.66 -13.10 17.11
CA ASN A 189 29.26 -12.17 18.07
C ASN A 189 29.80 -12.88 19.34
N TYR A 190 29.70 -14.20 19.45
CA TYR A 190 30.19 -15.01 20.59
C TYR A 190 31.31 -15.98 20.22
N ASP A 191 31.68 -16.05 18.95
CA ASP A 191 32.89 -16.77 18.45
C ASP A 191 34.03 -15.76 18.16
#